data_9e14b46fb6ba9019cd188ed52f6b731b
#
_entry.id   9e14b46fb6ba9019cd188ed52f6b731b
#
_cell.length_a   1.000
_cell.length_b   1.000
_cell.length_c   1.000
_cell.angle_alpha   90.00
_cell.angle_beta   90.00
_cell.angle_gamma   90.00
#
_symmetry.space_group_name_H-M   'P 1'
#
loop_
_entity.id
_entity.type
_entity.pdbx_description
1 polymer ?
#
loop_
_entity_poly.entity_id
_entity_poly.type
_entity_poly.pdbx_seq_one_letter_code
_entity_poly.pdbx_strand_id
1 'polypeptide(L)'
;MKKLLLFVVSAIMLVPASVKADEGMWFLMFIERLNHRDMQKMGLQLTAEEIYSINNHSLKDAIVQFNGGCTAEMISKDGLVLTNHHCGYDAIAELSSAEKNYLKNGYWAKNRADELKPSSLYVRFFVRMDDCTKRILSVVNPSMSEADREKAINAEIAKIEKENNEGGKYTVSVRPFFQGNEYYYFVYQDYKDVRLVGTPPESLGKFGGDTDNWEWPRHTADFSMFRIYADANGNPAEYSANNVPLKPKHHLPVNLGGVKENDFAMILGYPGRTNRWMPAGGI
;
A
#
# COMPACT_ATOMS: atom_id res chain seq x y z
N MET A 1 18.66 32.19 47.10
CA MET A 1 19.00 32.26 45.67
C MET A 1 19.22 30.85 45.04
N LYS A 2 20.10 29.98 45.50
CA LYS A 2 20.35 28.65 44.92
C LYS A 2 19.08 27.77 44.82
N LYS A 3 18.23 27.73 45.86
CA LYS A 3 16.97 26.95 45.86
C LYS A 3 15.93 27.49 44.86
N LEU A 4 15.86 28.81 44.69
CA LEU A 4 14.98 29.46 43.72
C LEU A 4 15.45 29.17 42.29
N LEU A 5 16.76 29.20 42.03
CA LEU A 5 17.34 28.85 40.74
C LEU A 5 17.09 27.40 40.40
N LEU A 6 17.22 26.47 41.36
CA LEU A 6 16.93 25.03 41.14
C LEU A 6 15.45 24.81 40.81
N PHE A 7 14.54 25.53 41.48
CA PHE A 7 13.11 25.41 41.21
C PHE A 7 12.73 25.94 39.81
N VAL A 8 13.33 27.08 39.40
CA VAL A 8 13.13 27.65 38.07
C VAL A 8 13.68 26.74 36.98
N VAL A 9 14.87 26.13 37.15
CA VAL A 9 15.45 25.20 36.21
C VAL A 9 14.60 23.91 36.13
N SER A 10 14.12 23.39 37.27
CA SER A 10 13.22 22.24 37.28
C SER A 10 11.86 22.55 36.64
N ALA A 11 11.32 23.72 36.78
CA ALA A 11 10.07 24.14 36.15
C ALA A 11 10.22 24.33 34.63
N ILE A 12 11.38 24.78 34.16
CA ILE A 12 11.69 24.89 32.73
C ILE A 12 11.85 23.49 32.10
N MET A 13 12.40 22.51 32.82
CA MET A 13 12.50 21.10 32.35
C MET A 13 11.15 20.36 32.32
N LEU A 14 10.12 20.88 33.01
CA LEU A 14 8.78 20.32 33.03
C LEU A 14 7.85 20.91 31.96
N VAL A 15 8.32 21.88 31.17
CA VAL A 15 7.56 22.33 30.00
C VAL A 15 7.58 21.16 28.99
N PRO A 16 6.46 20.48 28.75
CA PRO A 16 6.43 19.46 27.73
C PRO A 16 6.75 20.14 26.40
N ALA A 17 7.92 19.85 25.83
CA ALA A 17 8.11 20.10 24.42
C ALA A 17 6.98 19.34 23.73
N SER A 18 6.02 20.04 23.16
CA SER A 18 5.01 19.43 22.33
C SER A 18 5.75 18.84 21.12
N VAL A 19 6.15 17.60 21.25
CA VAL A 19 6.58 16.80 20.10
C VAL A 19 5.35 16.70 19.22
N LYS A 20 5.29 17.50 18.17
CA LYS A 20 4.33 17.31 17.09
C LYS A 20 4.77 16.04 16.38
N ALA A 21 4.08 14.96 16.69
CA ALA A 21 4.18 13.75 15.90
C ALA A 21 3.25 13.91 14.70
N ASP A 22 3.78 13.81 13.50
CA ASP A 22 3.02 13.79 12.25
C ASP A 22 2.44 12.38 12.06
N GLU A 23 1.53 12.02 12.93
CA GLU A 23 1.00 10.68 13.05
C GLU A 23 -0.34 10.52 12.37
N GLY A 24 -0.61 9.31 11.90
CA GLY A 24 -1.90 8.88 11.43
C GLY A 24 -1.81 8.10 10.12
N MET A 25 -2.90 7.38 9.83
CA MET A 25 -3.18 6.80 8.53
C MET A 25 -4.42 7.50 7.99
N TRP A 26 -4.25 8.26 6.92
CA TRP A 26 -5.28 9.15 6.42
C TRP A 26 -5.92 8.58 5.16
N PHE A 27 -7.25 8.61 5.10
CA PHE A 27 -7.96 8.26 3.85
C PHE A 27 -7.69 9.30 2.77
N LEU A 28 -7.20 8.85 1.63
CA LEU A 28 -6.90 9.73 0.51
C LEU A 28 -8.10 10.54 0.04
N MET A 29 -9.31 9.96 0.05
CA MET A 29 -10.53 10.66 -0.35
C MET A 29 -10.88 11.85 0.56
N PHE A 30 -10.32 11.90 1.77
CA PHE A 30 -10.53 12.99 2.73
C PHE A 30 -9.32 13.89 2.91
N ILE A 31 -8.24 13.69 2.14
CA ILE A 31 -6.96 14.36 2.36
C ILE A 31 -7.09 15.89 2.33
N GLU A 32 -7.89 16.44 1.43
CA GLU A 32 -8.13 17.86 1.31
C GLU A 32 -8.70 18.46 2.62
N ARG A 33 -9.64 17.74 3.22
CA ARG A 33 -10.34 18.19 4.43
C ARG A 33 -9.53 17.97 5.70
N LEU A 34 -8.77 16.87 5.75
CA LEU A 34 -8.13 16.42 6.99
C LEU A 34 -6.76 17.06 7.23
N ASN A 35 -5.83 16.91 6.30
CA ASN A 35 -4.43 17.21 6.59
C ASN A 35 -3.64 17.86 5.43
N HIS A 36 -4.23 18.05 4.26
CA HIS A 36 -3.53 18.64 3.10
C HIS A 36 -2.92 20.00 3.41
N ARG A 37 -3.64 20.88 4.14
CA ARG A 37 -3.14 22.20 4.54
C ARG A 37 -1.89 22.12 5.44
N ASP A 38 -1.85 21.15 6.34
CA ASP A 38 -0.71 21.00 7.22
C ASP A 38 0.48 20.39 6.48
N MET A 39 0.23 19.46 5.56
CA MET A 39 1.25 18.94 4.65
C MET A 39 1.86 20.04 3.77
N GLN A 40 1.04 20.98 3.28
CA GLN A 40 1.54 22.15 2.53
C GLN A 40 2.45 23.05 3.38
N LYS A 41 2.13 23.27 4.67
CA LYS A 41 3.01 24.01 5.59
C LYS A 41 4.36 23.31 5.80
N MET A 42 4.38 21.99 5.66
CA MET A 42 5.59 21.17 5.74
C MET A 42 6.37 21.13 4.44
N GLY A 43 5.84 21.68 3.34
CA GLY A 43 6.52 21.78 2.07
C GLY A 43 5.89 20.97 0.92
N LEU A 44 4.75 20.31 1.12
CA LEU A 44 4.02 19.63 0.05
C LEU A 44 3.65 20.62 -1.06
N GLN A 45 4.04 20.32 -2.30
CA GLN A 45 3.74 21.13 -3.48
C GLN A 45 2.49 20.63 -4.24
N LEU A 46 2.09 19.37 -4.02
CA LEU A 46 0.96 18.77 -4.73
C LEU A 46 -0.37 19.27 -4.18
N THR A 47 -1.33 19.43 -5.07
CA THR A 47 -2.74 19.63 -4.70
C THR A 47 -3.35 18.34 -4.17
N ALA A 48 -4.46 18.43 -3.45
CA ALA A 48 -5.20 17.26 -3.00
C ALA A 48 -5.68 16.39 -4.18
N GLU A 49 -6.07 17.01 -5.30
CA GLU A 49 -6.52 16.33 -6.51
C GLU A 49 -5.37 15.59 -7.21
N GLU A 50 -4.16 16.14 -7.24
CA GLU A 50 -2.99 15.46 -7.77
C GLU A 50 -2.59 14.24 -6.93
N ILE A 51 -2.91 14.23 -5.64
CA ILE A 51 -2.70 13.07 -4.76
C ILE A 51 -3.81 12.04 -4.95
N TYR A 52 -5.07 12.47 -4.95
CA TYR A 52 -6.23 11.62 -5.09
C TYR A 52 -7.31 12.25 -5.96
N SER A 53 -7.60 11.63 -7.10
CA SER A 53 -8.74 11.95 -7.95
C SER A 53 -9.42 10.68 -8.44
N ILE A 54 -10.74 10.70 -8.55
CA ILE A 54 -11.52 9.65 -9.22
C ILE A 54 -11.61 9.94 -10.72
N ASN A 55 -11.68 11.20 -11.08
CA ASN A 55 -11.95 11.65 -12.46
C ASN A 55 -10.68 11.86 -13.28
N ASN A 56 -9.58 12.23 -12.62
CA ASN A 56 -8.31 12.54 -13.27
C ASN A 56 -7.22 11.55 -12.82
N HIS A 57 -6.13 11.50 -13.60
CA HIS A 57 -4.94 10.77 -13.18
C HIS A 57 -4.33 11.43 -11.94
N SER A 58 -3.98 10.65 -10.95
CA SER A 58 -3.42 11.15 -9.69
C SER A 58 -2.38 10.19 -9.13
N LEU A 59 -1.69 10.60 -8.09
CA LEU A 59 -0.63 9.83 -7.45
C LEU A 59 -1.10 8.44 -7.01
N LYS A 60 -2.38 8.31 -6.60
CA LYS A 60 -2.98 7.01 -6.24
C LYS A 60 -2.89 5.96 -7.36
N ASP A 61 -2.90 6.39 -8.62
CA ASP A 61 -2.88 5.47 -9.77
C ASP A 61 -1.48 4.86 -10.02
N ALA A 62 -0.46 5.41 -9.36
CA ALA A 62 0.89 4.85 -9.39
C ALA A 62 1.18 3.90 -8.21
N ILE A 63 0.33 3.89 -7.19
CA ILE A 63 0.52 3.06 -5.99
C ILE A 63 -0.43 1.88 -6.06
N VAL A 64 0.11 0.68 -6.00
CA VAL A 64 -0.63 -0.57 -6.19
C VAL A 64 -0.44 -1.51 -5.01
N GLN A 65 -1.43 -2.38 -4.79
CA GLN A 65 -1.30 -3.48 -3.84
C GLN A 65 -0.68 -4.68 -4.55
N PHE A 66 0.41 -5.18 -4.00
CA PHE A 66 1.15 -6.32 -4.53
C PHE A 66 0.77 -7.58 -3.76
N ASN A 67 0.25 -8.57 -4.47
CA ASN A 67 -0.17 -9.88 -3.96
C ASN A 67 -1.06 -9.81 -2.71
N GLY A 68 -1.93 -8.81 -2.63
CA GLY A 68 -2.93 -8.67 -1.56
C GLY A 68 -2.42 -8.19 -0.20
N GLY A 69 -1.11 -8.02 -0.01
CA GLY A 69 -0.53 -7.70 1.30
C GLY A 69 0.49 -6.56 1.30
N CYS A 70 1.25 -6.41 0.22
CA CYS A 70 2.30 -5.41 0.14
C CYS A 70 1.90 -4.19 -0.69
N THR A 71 2.67 -3.13 -0.57
CA THR A 71 2.62 -1.97 -1.46
C THR A 71 3.68 -2.11 -2.54
N ALA A 72 3.37 -1.66 -3.74
CA ALA A 72 4.31 -1.48 -4.82
C ALA A 72 3.99 -0.20 -5.60
N GLU A 73 4.93 0.28 -6.36
CA GLU A 73 4.80 1.51 -7.14
C GLU A 73 5.13 1.30 -8.61
N MET A 74 4.30 1.91 -9.45
CA MET A 74 4.56 2.02 -10.88
C MET A 74 5.68 3.04 -11.10
N ILE A 75 6.81 2.62 -11.67
CA ILE A 75 7.99 3.49 -11.89
C ILE A 75 8.31 3.72 -13.37
N SER A 76 7.49 3.23 -14.28
CA SER A 76 7.64 3.52 -15.70
C SER A 76 6.32 3.52 -16.46
N LYS A 77 6.33 4.18 -17.62
CA LYS A 77 5.23 4.18 -18.58
C LYS A 77 4.97 2.80 -19.24
N ASP A 78 5.84 1.83 -19.01
CA ASP A 78 5.78 0.49 -19.60
C ASP A 78 5.56 -0.59 -18.51
N GLY A 79 4.77 -0.27 -17.50
CA GLY A 79 4.27 -1.23 -16.53
C GLY A 79 5.31 -1.76 -15.54
N LEU A 80 6.48 -1.13 -15.42
CA LEU A 80 7.50 -1.56 -14.45
C LEU A 80 7.07 -1.20 -13.05
N VAL A 81 7.14 -2.18 -12.16
CA VAL A 81 6.74 -2.11 -10.74
C VAL A 81 7.97 -2.33 -9.86
N LEU A 82 8.12 -1.50 -8.84
CA LEU A 82 9.10 -1.65 -7.78
C LEU A 82 8.37 -2.03 -6.48
N THR A 83 8.91 -3.00 -5.74
CA THR A 83 8.44 -3.39 -4.41
C THR A 83 9.60 -3.94 -3.59
N ASN A 84 9.36 -4.32 -2.35
CA ASN A 84 10.38 -4.92 -1.50
C ASN A 84 10.76 -6.34 -1.97
N HIS A 85 11.99 -6.76 -1.66
CA HIS A 85 12.45 -8.13 -1.89
C HIS A 85 11.59 -9.13 -1.10
N HIS A 86 11.31 -8.85 0.17
CA HIS A 86 10.49 -9.72 0.99
C HIS A 86 9.04 -9.82 0.50
N CYS A 87 8.50 -8.80 -0.18
CA CYS A 87 7.19 -8.85 -0.82
C CYS A 87 7.18 -9.73 -2.08
N GLY A 88 8.29 -9.77 -2.82
CA GLY A 88 8.48 -10.64 -3.98
C GLY A 88 8.95 -12.06 -3.65
N TYR A 89 9.27 -12.34 -2.38
CA TYR A 89 9.97 -13.55 -1.95
C TYR A 89 9.31 -14.85 -2.46
N ASP A 90 8.02 -15.02 -2.20
CA ASP A 90 7.30 -16.24 -2.59
C ASP A 90 7.25 -16.42 -4.11
N ALA A 91 7.04 -15.32 -4.85
CA ALA A 91 7.03 -15.34 -6.31
C ALA A 91 8.41 -15.69 -6.89
N ILE A 92 9.49 -15.20 -6.29
CA ILE A 92 10.87 -15.48 -6.69
C ILE A 92 11.23 -16.94 -6.33
N ALA A 93 10.80 -17.40 -5.15
CA ALA A 93 11.01 -18.77 -4.69
C ALA A 93 10.29 -19.77 -5.61
N GLU A 94 9.05 -19.49 -5.99
CA GLU A 94 8.28 -20.33 -6.94
C GLU A 94 9.00 -20.49 -8.29
N LEU A 95 9.65 -19.45 -8.78
CA LEU A 95 10.40 -19.46 -10.03
C LEU A 95 11.77 -20.16 -9.92
N SER A 96 12.24 -20.41 -8.69
CA SER A 96 13.55 -20.98 -8.42
C SER A 96 13.53 -22.51 -8.49
N SER A 97 14.65 -23.09 -8.93
CA SER A 97 14.92 -24.53 -8.88
C SER A 97 16.31 -24.80 -8.30
N ALA A 98 16.68 -26.07 -8.14
CA ALA A 98 18.02 -26.44 -7.68
C ALA A 98 19.13 -25.94 -8.67
N GLU A 99 18.84 -25.97 -9.96
CA GLU A 99 19.76 -25.54 -11.01
C GLU A 99 19.72 -24.03 -11.26
N LYS A 100 18.58 -23.40 -11.04
CA LYS A 100 18.33 -21.96 -11.26
C LYS A 100 17.73 -21.32 -10.01
N ASN A 101 18.54 -21.18 -8.98
CA ASN A 101 18.08 -20.58 -7.73
C ASN A 101 18.14 -19.06 -7.80
N TYR A 102 17.05 -18.46 -8.30
CA TYR A 102 16.93 -17.01 -8.46
C TYR A 102 16.85 -16.28 -7.12
N LEU A 103 16.29 -16.92 -6.10
CA LEU A 103 16.25 -16.35 -4.76
C LEU A 103 17.67 -16.20 -4.19
N LYS A 104 18.49 -17.26 -4.27
CA LYS A 104 19.86 -17.25 -3.75
C LYS A 104 20.81 -16.37 -4.57
N ASN A 105 20.70 -16.43 -5.90
CA ASN A 105 21.69 -15.84 -6.82
C ASN A 105 21.27 -14.50 -7.40
N GLY A 106 20.01 -14.08 -7.18
CA GLY A 106 19.40 -12.97 -7.88
C GLY A 106 19.03 -13.32 -9.32
N TYR A 107 18.31 -12.40 -9.96
CA TYR A 107 17.88 -12.53 -11.35
C TYR A 107 17.76 -11.14 -12.00
N TRP A 108 18.16 -11.06 -13.28
CA TRP A 108 17.97 -9.85 -14.09
C TRP A 108 17.63 -10.26 -15.52
N ALA A 109 16.41 -9.96 -15.97
CA ALA A 109 15.99 -10.17 -17.35
C ALA A 109 16.78 -9.25 -18.28
N LYS A 110 17.35 -9.79 -19.33
CA LYS A 110 18.11 -9.01 -20.34
C LYS A 110 17.20 -8.31 -21.34
N ASN A 111 16.02 -8.85 -21.52
CA ASN A 111 14.99 -8.34 -22.39
C ASN A 111 13.61 -8.84 -21.91
N ARG A 112 12.52 -8.38 -22.53
CA ARG A 112 11.15 -8.73 -22.13
C ARG A 112 10.81 -10.21 -22.28
N ALA A 113 11.46 -10.94 -23.18
CA ALA A 113 11.22 -12.36 -23.35
C ALA A 113 11.82 -13.19 -22.22
N ASP A 114 12.78 -12.64 -21.50
CA ASP A 114 13.40 -13.29 -20.34
C ASP A 114 12.60 -13.04 -19.03
N GLU A 115 11.61 -12.14 -19.04
CA GLU A 115 10.80 -11.86 -17.85
C GLU A 115 9.98 -13.08 -17.44
N LEU A 116 10.07 -13.50 -16.17
CA LEU A 116 9.55 -14.77 -15.69
C LEU A 116 8.18 -14.60 -15.04
N LYS A 117 7.20 -15.45 -15.40
CA LYS A 117 5.83 -15.40 -14.87
C LYS A 117 5.64 -16.36 -13.70
N PRO A 118 5.48 -15.89 -12.45
CA PRO A 118 4.99 -16.70 -11.33
C PRO A 118 3.52 -17.06 -11.54
N SER A 119 3.07 -18.21 -11.04
CA SER A 119 1.70 -18.70 -11.30
C SER A 119 0.63 -17.91 -10.55
N SER A 120 0.89 -17.53 -9.31
CA SER A 120 -0.12 -17.00 -8.38
C SER A 120 -0.09 -15.48 -8.20
N LEU A 121 0.91 -14.79 -8.74
CA LEU A 121 1.12 -13.35 -8.51
C LEU A 121 0.11 -12.49 -9.26
N TYR A 122 -0.45 -11.51 -8.56
CA TYR A 122 -1.27 -10.46 -9.14
C TYR A 122 -0.93 -9.08 -8.54
N VAL A 123 -1.30 -8.04 -9.26
CA VAL A 123 -1.20 -6.65 -8.81
C VAL A 123 -2.57 -6.00 -8.89
N ARG A 124 -2.94 -5.27 -7.86
CA ARG A 124 -4.25 -4.68 -7.66
C ARG A 124 -4.17 -3.17 -7.67
N PHE A 125 -4.90 -2.54 -8.59
CA PHE A 125 -5.06 -1.10 -8.69
C PHE A 125 -6.30 -0.64 -7.92
N PHE A 126 -6.14 0.38 -7.10
CA PHE A 126 -7.25 1.03 -6.44
C PHE A 126 -7.98 1.96 -7.42
N VAL A 127 -9.26 1.69 -7.66
CA VAL A 127 -10.09 2.48 -8.56
C VAL A 127 -10.79 3.58 -7.79
N ARG A 128 -11.61 3.22 -6.79
CA ARG A 128 -12.36 4.16 -5.94
C ARG A 128 -12.78 3.51 -4.64
N MET A 129 -13.17 4.35 -3.70
CA MET A 129 -13.87 3.94 -2.49
C MET A 129 -15.10 4.84 -2.28
N ASP A 130 -16.11 4.29 -1.62
CA ASP A 130 -17.33 5.02 -1.29
C ASP A 130 -17.85 4.62 0.10
N ASP A 131 -18.52 5.57 0.76
CA ASP A 131 -19.15 5.36 2.07
C ASP A 131 -20.46 4.57 1.93
N CYS A 132 -20.53 3.42 2.58
CA CYS A 132 -21.74 2.59 2.65
C CYS A 132 -22.28 2.43 4.08
N THR A 133 -21.82 3.25 5.02
CA THR A 133 -22.17 3.19 6.45
C THR A 133 -23.68 3.20 6.67
N LYS A 134 -24.37 4.19 6.10
CA LYS A 134 -25.84 4.30 6.27
C LYS A 134 -26.56 3.06 5.78
N ARG A 135 -26.13 2.49 4.67
CA ARG A 135 -26.73 1.30 4.08
C ARG A 135 -26.49 0.07 4.97
N ILE A 136 -25.28 -0.16 5.44
CA ILE A 136 -24.95 -1.26 6.34
C ILE A 136 -25.68 -1.11 7.68
N LEU A 137 -25.67 0.09 8.27
CA LEU A 137 -26.33 0.29 9.58
C LEU A 137 -27.86 0.26 9.50
N SER A 138 -28.46 0.44 8.33
CA SER A 138 -29.93 0.37 8.16
C SER A 138 -30.49 -1.04 8.33
N VAL A 139 -29.69 -2.10 8.18
CA VAL A 139 -30.14 -3.49 8.33
C VAL A 139 -30.02 -4.03 9.76
N VAL A 140 -29.52 -3.21 10.69
CA VAL A 140 -29.37 -3.59 12.11
C VAL A 140 -30.20 -2.71 13.04
N ASN A 141 -30.58 -3.25 14.19
CA ASN A 141 -31.28 -2.51 15.23
C ASN A 141 -30.81 -2.95 16.63
N PRO A 142 -31.04 -2.13 17.68
CA PRO A 142 -30.58 -2.43 19.04
C PRO A 142 -31.13 -3.71 19.68
N SER A 143 -32.23 -4.27 19.18
CA SER A 143 -32.85 -5.49 19.73
C SER A 143 -32.26 -6.78 19.14
N MET A 144 -31.43 -6.70 18.13
CA MET A 144 -30.77 -7.86 17.53
C MET A 144 -29.73 -8.47 18.48
N SER A 145 -29.67 -9.82 18.50
CA SER A 145 -28.51 -10.50 19.05
C SER A 145 -27.25 -10.17 18.25
N GLU A 146 -26.07 -10.29 18.85
CA GLU A 146 -24.78 -10.06 18.16
C GLU A 146 -24.65 -10.94 16.91
N ALA A 147 -25.05 -12.20 17.00
CA ALA A 147 -25.03 -13.14 15.88
C ALA A 147 -25.97 -12.74 14.73
N ASP A 148 -27.19 -12.29 15.06
CA ASP A 148 -28.15 -11.83 14.04
C ASP A 148 -27.68 -10.52 13.39
N ARG A 149 -27.10 -9.61 14.19
CA ARG A 149 -26.47 -8.38 13.72
C ARG A 149 -25.35 -8.67 12.72
N GLU A 150 -24.41 -9.53 13.07
CA GLU A 150 -23.30 -9.93 12.20
C GLU A 150 -23.79 -10.57 10.91
N LYS A 151 -24.76 -11.47 10.99
CA LYS A 151 -25.39 -12.11 9.82
C LYS A 151 -26.05 -11.10 8.89
N ALA A 152 -26.78 -10.12 9.44
CA ALA A 152 -27.42 -9.06 8.64
C ALA A 152 -26.37 -8.18 7.94
N ILE A 153 -25.32 -7.77 8.66
CA ILE A 153 -24.22 -7.00 8.11
C ILE A 153 -23.54 -7.76 6.98
N ASN A 154 -23.16 -9.01 7.20
CA ASN A 154 -22.46 -9.84 6.19
C ASN A 154 -23.32 -10.06 4.95
N ALA A 155 -24.63 -10.23 5.10
CA ALA A 155 -25.56 -10.35 3.98
C ALA A 155 -25.65 -9.06 3.15
N GLU A 156 -25.63 -7.89 3.80
CA GLU A 156 -25.65 -6.61 3.11
C GLU A 156 -24.30 -6.29 2.44
N ILE A 157 -23.18 -6.63 3.10
CA ILE A 157 -21.83 -6.56 2.50
C ILE A 157 -21.81 -7.35 1.18
N ALA A 158 -22.25 -8.60 1.19
CA ALA A 158 -22.24 -9.44 -0.01
C ALA A 158 -23.06 -8.83 -1.17
N LYS A 159 -24.17 -8.13 -0.87
CA LYS A 159 -24.94 -7.42 -1.89
C LYS A 159 -24.17 -6.24 -2.47
N ILE A 160 -23.57 -5.40 -1.62
CA ILE A 160 -22.77 -4.25 -2.04
C ILE A 160 -21.62 -4.71 -2.93
N GLU A 161 -20.90 -5.74 -2.54
CA GLU A 161 -19.78 -6.28 -3.31
C GLU A 161 -20.24 -6.81 -4.68
N LYS A 162 -21.36 -7.53 -4.73
CA LYS A 162 -21.94 -8.05 -5.97
C LYS A 162 -22.42 -6.95 -6.91
N GLU A 163 -23.07 -5.92 -6.39
CA GLU A 163 -23.60 -4.81 -7.18
C GLU A 163 -22.48 -3.97 -7.83
N ASN A 164 -21.34 -3.84 -7.18
CA ASN A 164 -20.25 -2.99 -7.61
C ASN A 164 -19.13 -3.72 -8.36
N ASN A 165 -19.21 -5.06 -8.52
CA ASN A 165 -18.17 -5.81 -9.22
C ASN A 165 -18.27 -5.78 -10.75
N GLU A 166 -19.33 -5.21 -11.30
CA GLU A 166 -19.57 -5.08 -12.75
C GLU A 166 -19.38 -6.40 -13.51
N GLY A 167 -20.00 -7.48 -13.01
CA GLY A 167 -19.93 -8.78 -13.66
C GLY A 167 -18.56 -9.48 -13.52
N GLY A 168 -17.79 -9.12 -12.52
CA GLY A 168 -16.45 -9.68 -12.26
C GLY A 168 -15.29 -8.87 -12.84
N LYS A 169 -15.59 -7.71 -13.44
CA LYS A 169 -14.55 -6.79 -13.92
C LYS A 169 -13.72 -6.21 -12.79
N TYR A 170 -14.34 -5.99 -11.63
CA TYR A 170 -13.68 -5.45 -10.45
C TYR A 170 -13.76 -6.41 -9.27
N THR A 171 -12.76 -6.34 -8.43
CA THR A 171 -12.81 -6.90 -7.08
C THR A 171 -13.30 -5.81 -6.13
N VAL A 172 -14.36 -6.11 -5.38
CA VAL A 172 -14.94 -5.18 -4.41
C VAL A 172 -14.79 -5.76 -3.02
N SER A 173 -14.45 -4.92 -2.05
CA SER A 173 -14.31 -5.33 -0.65
C SER A 173 -14.87 -4.25 0.27
N VAL A 174 -15.82 -4.61 1.11
CA VAL A 174 -16.32 -3.75 2.19
C VAL A 174 -15.46 -3.93 3.43
N ARG A 175 -15.07 -2.82 4.05
CA ARG A 175 -14.26 -2.82 5.27
C ARG A 175 -14.92 -2.00 6.37
N PRO A 176 -14.98 -2.54 7.60
CA PRO A 176 -15.38 -1.77 8.78
C PRO A 176 -14.23 -0.88 9.25
N PHE A 177 -14.56 0.33 9.67
CA PHE A 177 -13.67 1.28 10.31
C PHE A 177 -14.19 1.71 11.65
N PHE A 178 -13.33 2.23 12.50
CA PHE A 178 -13.68 2.73 13.84
C PHE A 178 -14.53 1.73 14.63
N GLN A 179 -14.05 0.46 14.64
CA GLN A 179 -14.74 -0.67 15.31
C GLN A 179 -16.15 -0.94 14.80
N GLY A 180 -16.40 -0.73 13.50
CA GLY A 180 -17.71 -0.98 12.87
C GLY A 180 -18.71 0.18 13.01
N ASN A 181 -18.23 1.37 13.35
CA ASN A 181 -19.06 2.58 13.33
C ASN A 181 -19.19 3.17 11.92
N GLU A 182 -18.25 2.89 11.04
CA GLU A 182 -18.26 3.29 9.64
C GLU A 182 -17.90 2.12 8.73
N TYR A 183 -18.44 2.13 7.52
CA TYR A 183 -18.19 1.11 6.50
C TYR A 183 -17.93 1.77 5.16
N TYR A 184 -16.84 1.34 4.50
CA TYR A 184 -16.48 1.79 3.17
C TYR A 184 -16.29 0.59 2.26
N TYR A 185 -16.73 0.68 1.00
CA TYR A 185 -16.37 -0.31 0.01
C TYR A 185 -15.29 0.23 -0.91
N PHE A 186 -14.38 -0.65 -1.25
CA PHE A 186 -13.22 -0.39 -2.09
C PHE A 186 -13.38 -1.17 -3.39
N VAL A 187 -13.18 -0.50 -4.51
CA VAL A 187 -13.23 -1.09 -5.84
C VAL A 187 -11.82 -1.16 -6.38
N TYR A 188 -11.43 -2.34 -6.84
CA TYR A 188 -10.10 -2.63 -7.35
C TYR A 188 -10.16 -3.29 -8.72
N GLN A 189 -9.10 -3.11 -9.50
CA GLN A 189 -8.85 -3.84 -10.72
C GLN A 189 -7.58 -4.69 -10.58
N ASP A 190 -7.70 -6.00 -10.82
CA ASP A 190 -6.63 -6.96 -10.62
C ASP A 190 -6.00 -7.34 -11.96
N TYR A 191 -4.66 -7.25 -12.06
CA TYR A 191 -3.86 -7.72 -13.18
C TYR A 191 -3.08 -8.96 -12.75
N LYS A 192 -3.19 -10.04 -13.52
CA LYS A 192 -2.61 -11.34 -13.19
C LYS A 192 -1.37 -11.70 -14.01
N ASP A 193 -1.15 -11.10 -15.16
CA ASP A 193 0.08 -11.28 -15.91
C ASP A 193 1.14 -10.30 -15.39
N VAL A 194 1.79 -10.72 -14.31
CA VAL A 194 2.87 -9.98 -13.62
C VAL A 194 4.13 -10.82 -13.69
N ARG A 195 5.22 -10.26 -14.23
CA ARG A 195 6.45 -11.02 -14.50
C ARG A 195 7.62 -10.42 -13.75
N LEU A 196 8.49 -11.29 -13.23
CA LEU A 196 9.75 -10.90 -12.58
C LEU A 196 10.71 -10.31 -13.61
N VAL A 197 11.15 -9.08 -13.36
CA VAL A 197 12.15 -8.38 -14.17
C VAL A 197 13.52 -8.47 -13.53
N GLY A 198 13.59 -8.32 -12.21
CA GLY A 198 14.85 -8.39 -11.50
C GLY A 198 14.71 -8.40 -9.99
N THR A 199 15.69 -9.02 -9.35
CA THR A 199 15.84 -9.08 -7.90
C THR A 199 17.30 -9.28 -7.55
N PRO A 200 17.81 -8.60 -6.50
CA PRO A 200 19.12 -8.94 -5.97
C PRO A 200 19.13 -10.36 -5.37
N PRO A 201 20.29 -10.96 -5.15
CA PRO A 201 20.39 -12.19 -4.37
C PRO A 201 19.90 -11.96 -2.94
N GLU A 202 19.35 -13.01 -2.32
CA GLU A 202 18.83 -12.97 -0.93
C GLU A 202 19.85 -12.41 0.08
N SER A 203 21.15 -12.69 -0.13
CA SER A 203 22.23 -12.15 0.71
C SER A 203 22.30 -10.61 0.74
N LEU A 204 21.74 -9.94 -0.28
CA LEU A 204 21.58 -8.49 -0.33
C LEU A 204 20.12 -8.08 0.01
N GLY A 205 19.15 -8.77 -0.57
CA GLY A 205 17.73 -8.47 -0.38
C GLY A 205 17.24 -8.66 1.07
N LYS A 206 17.90 -9.55 1.81
CA LYS A 206 17.66 -9.80 3.25
C LYS A 206 18.97 -9.69 4.05
N PHE A 207 19.79 -8.70 3.75
CA PHE A 207 21.07 -8.49 4.45
C PHE A 207 20.84 -8.25 5.95
N GLY A 208 21.59 -8.95 6.81
CA GLY A 208 21.42 -8.90 8.26
C GLY A 208 20.31 -9.81 8.80
N GLY A 209 19.53 -10.44 7.92
CA GLY A 209 18.44 -11.33 8.30
C GLY A 209 17.41 -10.66 9.21
N ASP A 210 16.79 -11.43 10.10
CA ASP A 210 15.79 -10.91 11.03
C ASP A 210 16.43 -10.20 12.23
N THR A 211 17.70 -10.51 12.56
CA THR A 211 18.43 -9.96 13.71
C THR A 211 18.69 -8.46 13.53
N ASP A 212 19.19 -8.06 12.36
CA ASP A 212 19.61 -6.68 12.09
C ASP A 212 18.56 -5.88 11.29
N ASN A 213 17.35 -6.45 11.07
CA ASN A 213 16.31 -5.82 10.25
C ASN A 213 15.84 -4.46 10.79
N TRP A 214 15.91 -4.25 12.10
CA TRP A 214 15.52 -3.01 12.77
C TRP A 214 16.70 -2.18 13.29
N GLU A 215 17.92 -2.65 13.03
CA GLU A 215 19.13 -1.97 13.44
C GLU A 215 19.50 -0.83 12.45
N TRP A 216 20.05 0.25 12.96
CA TRP A 216 20.60 1.34 12.17
C TRP A 216 22.15 1.33 12.26
N PRO A 217 22.87 1.56 11.16
CA PRO A 217 22.42 1.80 9.79
C PRO A 217 22.02 0.52 9.05
N ARG A 218 21.04 0.63 8.14
CA ARG A 218 20.58 -0.49 7.32
C ARG A 218 21.38 -0.58 6.02
N HIS A 219 21.74 -1.81 5.66
CA HIS A 219 22.47 -2.12 4.43
C HIS A 219 21.69 -3.07 3.51
N THR A 220 20.44 -3.36 3.84
CA THR A 220 19.59 -4.26 3.07
C THR A 220 19.19 -3.62 1.75
N ALA A 221 19.40 -4.33 0.64
CA ALA A 221 18.87 -3.97 -0.68
C ALA A 221 17.49 -4.67 -0.87
N ASP A 222 16.54 -4.33 0.00
CA ASP A 222 15.22 -4.94 0.06
C ASP A 222 14.31 -4.41 -1.04
N PHE A 223 14.61 -4.80 -2.29
CA PHE A 223 13.78 -4.47 -3.44
C PHE A 223 13.66 -5.63 -4.42
N SER A 224 12.58 -5.64 -5.20
CA SER A 224 12.37 -6.49 -6.36
C SER A 224 11.56 -5.75 -7.42
N MET A 225 11.78 -6.11 -8.68
CA MET A 225 11.17 -5.44 -9.82
C MET A 225 10.34 -6.43 -10.63
N PHE A 226 9.13 -6.04 -10.93
CA PHE A 226 8.21 -6.81 -11.76
C PHE A 226 7.66 -5.94 -12.89
N ARG A 227 7.03 -6.57 -13.88
CA ARG A 227 6.29 -5.84 -14.93
C ARG A 227 4.90 -6.40 -15.06
N ILE A 228 3.93 -5.51 -15.14
CA ILE A 228 2.54 -5.84 -15.41
C ILE A 228 2.32 -5.86 -16.91
N TYR A 229 1.64 -6.92 -17.37
CA TYR A 229 1.19 -7.08 -18.73
C TYR A 229 -0.34 -7.08 -18.79
N ALA A 230 -0.85 -6.64 -19.93
CA ALA A 230 -2.28 -6.53 -20.24
C ALA A 230 -2.54 -7.02 -21.65
N ASP A 231 -3.81 -7.18 -22.03
CA ASP A 231 -4.18 -7.36 -23.43
C ASP A 231 -3.82 -6.13 -24.27
N ALA A 232 -3.99 -6.21 -25.59
CA ALA A 232 -3.68 -5.12 -26.50
C ALA A 232 -4.49 -3.82 -26.25
N ASN A 233 -5.61 -3.93 -25.51
CA ASN A 233 -6.48 -2.80 -25.16
C ASN A 233 -6.19 -2.25 -23.76
N GLY A 234 -5.23 -2.85 -23.03
CA GLY A 234 -4.89 -2.46 -21.67
C GLY A 234 -5.76 -3.10 -20.57
N ASN A 235 -6.62 -4.06 -20.92
CA ASN A 235 -7.44 -4.74 -19.93
C ASN A 235 -6.66 -5.85 -19.21
N PRO A 236 -7.05 -6.19 -17.96
CA PRO A 236 -6.55 -7.37 -17.29
C PRO A 236 -6.73 -8.63 -18.13
N ALA A 237 -5.69 -9.44 -18.18
CA ALA A 237 -5.69 -10.71 -18.91
C ALA A 237 -4.91 -11.76 -18.14
N GLU A 238 -5.24 -13.03 -18.39
CA GLU A 238 -4.40 -14.16 -17.99
C GLU A 238 -3.11 -14.13 -18.83
N TYR A 239 -2.09 -14.87 -18.38
CA TYR A 239 -0.81 -14.93 -19.11
C TYR A 239 -0.99 -15.30 -20.58
N SER A 240 -0.39 -14.51 -21.44
CA SER A 240 -0.28 -14.78 -22.88
C SER A 240 1.02 -14.18 -23.43
N ALA A 241 1.64 -14.90 -24.37
CA ALA A 241 2.78 -14.37 -25.12
C ALA A 241 2.44 -13.11 -25.94
N ASN A 242 1.16 -12.91 -26.25
CA ASN A 242 0.67 -11.75 -27.00
C ASN A 242 0.36 -10.54 -26.10
N ASN A 243 0.39 -10.70 -24.79
CA ASN A 243 0.17 -9.58 -23.89
C ASN A 243 1.30 -8.55 -24.02
N VAL A 244 0.94 -7.30 -23.85
CA VAL A 244 1.86 -6.16 -23.94
C VAL A 244 2.06 -5.52 -22.57
N PRO A 245 3.18 -4.84 -22.30
CA PRO A 245 3.36 -4.10 -21.06
C PRO A 245 2.23 -3.09 -20.84
N LEU A 246 1.67 -3.12 -19.63
CA LEU A 246 0.63 -2.19 -19.22
C LEU A 246 1.10 -0.75 -19.38
N LYS A 247 0.25 0.11 -19.92
CA LYS A 247 0.41 1.56 -19.88
C LYS A 247 -0.37 2.10 -18.69
N PRO A 248 0.27 2.32 -17.53
CA PRO A 248 -0.44 2.78 -16.35
C PRO A 248 -0.95 4.20 -16.53
N LYS A 249 -2.01 4.55 -15.81
CA LYS A 249 -2.57 5.91 -15.81
C LYS A 249 -1.58 6.93 -15.26
N HIS A 250 -0.78 6.52 -14.28
CA HIS A 250 0.28 7.32 -13.68
C HIS A 250 1.47 6.45 -13.29
N HIS A 251 2.65 7.03 -13.22
CA HIS A 251 3.86 6.39 -12.70
C HIS A 251 4.76 7.44 -12.03
N LEU A 252 5.54 7.01 -11.06
CA LEU A 252 6.47 7.86 -10.33
C LEU A 252 7.78 8.01 -11.11
N PRO A 253 8.25 9.23 -11.36
CA PRO A 253 9.60 9.43 -11.87
C PRO A 253 10.63 9.19 -10.76
N VAL A 254 11.80 8.67 -11.15
CA VAL A 254 12.94 8.53 -10.23
C VAL A 254 13.68 9.86 -10.15
N ASN A 255 13.75 10.44 -8.94
CA ASN A 255 14.49 11.67 -8.71
C ASN A 255 15.98 11.36 -8.44
N LEU A 256 16.84 11.61 -9.42
CA LEU A 256 18.28 11.43 -9.29
C LEU A 256 18.95 12.54 -8.45
N GLY A 257 18.26 13.64 -8.18
CA GLY A 257 18.76 14.72 -7.32
C GLY A 257 18.73 14.37 -5.82
N GLY A 258 18.04 13.29 -5.47
CA GLY A 258 17.85 12.88 -4.07
C GLY A 258 16.96 13.81 -3.28
N VAL A 259 17.09 13.75 -1.96
CA VAL A 259 16.36 14.58 -0.97
C VAL A 259 17.36 15.27 -0.04
N LYS A 260 16.98 16.39 0.51
CA LYS A 260 17.76 17.16 1.49
C LYS A 260 17.08 17.11 2.85
N GLU A 261 17.84 17.43 3.89
CA GLU A 261 17.30 17.62 5.22
C GLU A 261 16.19 18.67 5.21
N ASN A 262 15.08 18.38 5.84
CA ASN A 262 13.85 19.18 5.90
C ASN A 262 13.04 19.26 4.58
N ASP A 263 13.38 18.53 3.55
CA ASP A 263 12.47 18.34 2.43
C ASP A 263 11.21 17.58 2.89
N PHE A 264 10.07 17.94 2.31
CA PHE A 264 8.82 17.23 2.58
C PHE A 264 8.89 15.79 2.08
N ALA A 265 8.47 14.85 2.92
CA ALA A 265 8.32 13.45 2.56
C ALA A 265 6.98 12.90 3.06
N MET A 266 6.39 12.00 2.30
CA MET A 266 5.18 11.27 2.69
C MET A 266 5.26 9.82 2.23
N ILE A 267 4.48 8.96 2.89
CA ILE A 267 4.35 7.55 2.53
C ILE A 267 2.93 7.32 2.03
N LEU A 268 2.81 6.72 0.85
CA LEU A 268 1.55 6.21 0.31
C LEU A 268 1.61 4.69 0.21
N GLY A 269 0.51 4.02 0.55
CA GLY A 269 0.47 2.58 0.41
C GLY A 269 -0.67 1.91 1.14
N TYR A 270 -0.52 0.60 1.27
CA TYR A 270 -1.45 -0.33 1.90
C TYR A 270 -0.82 -0.86 3.18
N PRO A 271 -0.94 -0.11 4.31
CA PRO A 271 -0.28 -0.50 5.54
C PRO A 271 -0.87 -1.79 6.09
N GLY A 272 -0.05 -2.53 6.82
CA GLY A 272 -0.48 -3.68 7.59
C GLY A 272 -1.38 -3.28 8.77
N ARG A 273 -1.50 -4.16 9.73
CA ARG A 273 -2.31 -3.93 10.93
C ARG A 273 -1.44 -3.32 12.03
N THR A 274 -1.85 -2.19 12.60
CA THR A 274 -1.26 -1.65 13.83
C THR A 274 -2.34 -1.47 14.89
N ASN A 275 -1.98 -1.73 16.15
CA ASN A 275 -2.81 -1.42 17.31
C ASN A 275 -2.03 -0.39 18.13
N ARG A 276 -2.46 0.88 18.06
CA ARG A 276 -1.78 1.98 18.73
C ARG A 276 -1.98 1.95 20.25
N TRP A 277 -3.18 1.60 20.66
CA TRP A 277 -3.58 1.50 22.06
C TRP A 277 -4.30 0.17 22.29
N MET A 278 -3.70 -0.67 23.10
CA MET A 278 -4.26 -1.96 23.45
C MET A 278 -4.12 -2.16 24.96
N PRO A 279 -5.19 -2.46 25.70
CA PRO A 279 -5.10 -2.79 27.10
C PRO A 279 -4.37 -4.13 27.29
N ALA A 280 -3.77 -4.36 28.46
CA ALA A 280 -3.00 -5.56 28.73
C ALA A 280 -3.77 -6.87 28.46
N GLY A 281 -5.09 -6.89 28.64
CA GLY A 281 -5.94 -8.05 28.32
C GLY A 281 -6.25 -8.20 26.82
N GLY A 282 -5.78 -7.29 25.98
CA GLY A 282 -5.89 -7.36 24.51
C GLY A 282 -4.60 -7.77 23.81
N ILE A 283 -3.54 -7.92 24.57
CA ILE A 283 -2.22 -8.42 24.14
C ILE A 283 -2.21 -9.93 24.38
#